data_e72f69603ac4c4e021d6798fcddcdeb0
#
_entry.id   e72f69603ac4c4e021d6798fcddcdeb0
#
_cell.length_a   1.000
_cell.length_b   1.000
_cell.length_c   1.000
_cell.angle_alpha   90.00
_cell.angle_beta   90.00
_cell.angle_gamma   90.00
#
_symmetry.space_group_name_H-M   'P 1'
#
loop_
_entity.id
_entity.type
_entity.pdbx_description
1 polymer ?
#
loop_
_entity_poly.entity_id
_entity_poly.type
_entity_poly.pdbx_seq_one_letter_code
_entity_poly.pdbx_strand_id
1 'polypeptide(L)'
;MYITRALEPLVRRYSEHFKVVVVTGPRQVGKTTMLKHLMEEDASEGIERAYVTLDNTAILQTAKEDPALFLQRYRPPVLIDEIQKAPELLPYIKEIVDASNQTGTVWLTGSRPFHLMKEVSESLAGRVGVIEMLGLSGAEISGVPSEPFSPGQDYFVHRVTASNSYNVIEAYDRICAGSLPGIRSLPDDLRAGAYESYLDTYIMRDIRDLSQIGDELKFRRFMTACAALTSKPVVYAELARIADIDEKTAKTWLSLLVSSYIVKIVEPYANNLLKRLSKQPVMHFLRLR
;
A
#
# COMPACT_ATOMS: atom_id res chain seq x y z
N MET A 1 1.81 -6.00 -20.12
CA MET A 1 3.25 -6.23 -19.80
C MET A 1 3.45 -6.04 -18.31
N TYR A 2 4.04 -6.98 -17.59
CA TYR A 2 4.38 -6.85 -16.17
C TYR A 2 5.57 -5.89 -15.99
N ILE A 3 5.52 -5.07 -14.95
CA ILE A 3 6.64 -4.21 -14.55
C ILE A 3 7.21 -4.80 -13.26
N THR A 4 8.46 -5.23 -13.31
CA THR A 4 9.19 -5.80 -12.16
C THR A 4 9.18 -4.80 -11.00
N ARG A 5 8.81 -5.29 -9.82
CA ARG A 5 8.69 -4.46 -8.63
C ARG A 5 9.95 -4.51 -7.77
N ALA A 6 10.36 -3.35 -7.30
CA ALA A 6 11.50 -3.23 -6.39
C ALA A 6 11.35 -4.03 -5.09
N LEU A 7 10.10 -4.42 -4.75
CA LEU A 7 9.79 -5.17 -3.54
C LEU A 7 9.85 -6.70 -3.72
N GLU A 8 9.98 -7.23 -4.94
CA GLU A 8 10.06 -8.68 -5.19
C GLU A 8 11.18 -9.36 -4.38
N PRO A 9 12.43 -8.85 -4.40
CA PRO A 9 13.49 -9.43 -3.58
C PRO A 9 13.19 -9.39 -2.07
N LEU A 10 12.46 -8.37 -1.62
CA LEU A 10 12.07 -8.25 -0.21
C LEU A 10 11.01 -9.29 0.16
N VAL A 11 10.04 -9.57 -0.72
CA VAL A 11 9.05 -10.65 -0.52
C VAL A 11 9.76 -12.00 -0.41
N ARG A 12 10.71 -12.30 -1.30
CA ARG A 12 11.53 -13.51 -1.26
C ARG A 12 12.27 -13.63 0.08
N ARG A 13 13.00 -12.59 0.44
CA ARG A 13 13.76 -12.55 1.68
C ARG A 13 12.88 -12.68 2.93
N TYR A 14 11.68 -12.07 2.93
CA TYR A 14 10.74 -12.23 4.04
C TYR A 14 10.18 -13.65 4.09
N SER A 15 9.93 -14.28 2.95
CA SER A 15 9.48 -15.66 2.88
C SER A 15 10.50 -16.67 3.43
N GLU A 16 11.79 -16.35 3.41
CA GLU A 16 12.84 -17.17 4.03
C GLU A 16 12.83 -17.09 5.56
N HIS A 17 12.32 -16.00 6.15
CA HIS A 17 12.48 -15.71 7.59
C HIS A 17 11.15 -15.68 8.36
N PHE A 18 10.04 -15.39 7.71
CA PHE A 18 8.72 -15.31 8.33
C PHE A 18 7.82 -16.43 7.83
N LYS A 19 6.99 -16.97 8.72
CA LYS A 19 6.01 -18.00 8.37
C LYS A 19 4.90 -17.45 7.46
N VAL A 20 4.53 -16.19 7.71
CA VAL A 20 3.50 -15.46 6.98
C VAL A 20 4.09 -14.17 6.41
N VAL A 21 3.82 -13.87 5.14
CA VAL A 21 4.16 -12.58 4.53
C VAL A 21 2.87 -11.85 4.15
N VAL A 22 2.73 -10.62 4.61
CA VAL A 22 1.59 -9.75 4.28
C VAL A 22 2.06 -8.62 3.39
N VAL A 23 1.49 -8.51 2.18
CA VAL A 23 1.67 -7.36 1.30
C VAL A 23 0.45 -6.48 1.39
N THR A 24 0.60 -5.34 2.03
CA THR A 24 -0.45 -4.34 2.20
C THR A 24 -0.17 -3.10 1.34
N GLY A 25 -1.15 -2.26 1.17
CA GLY A 25 -1.01 -1.02 0.38
C GLY A 25 -2.30 -0.68 -0.35
N PRO A 26 -2.30 0.46 -1.05
CA PRO A 26 -3.51 0.95 -1.70
C PRO A 26 -4.08 -0.02 -2.72
N ARG A 27 -5.35 0.21 -3.08
CA ARG A 27 -5.98 -0.52 -4.19
C ARG A 27 -5.27 -0.24 -5.52
N GLN A 28 -5.31 -1.21 -6.43
CA GLN A 28 -4.82 -1.09 -7.82
C GLN A 28 -3.32 -0.79 -7.98
N VAL A 29 -2.49 -0.97 -6.94
CA VAL A 29 -1.02 -0.84 -7.05
C VAL A 29 -0.33 -2.09 -7.62
N GLY A 30 -1.08 -3.20 -7.77
CA GLY A 30 -0.56 -4.44 -8.35
C GLY A 30 -0.05 -5.46 -7.32
N LYS A 31 -0.50 -5.41 -6.05
CA LYS A 31 -0.11 -6.39 -5.01
C LYS A 31 -0.31 -7.84 -5.45
N THR A 32 -1.53 -8.18 -5.82
CA THR A 32 -1.90 -9.52 -6.27
C THR A 32 -1.15 -9.92 -7.54
N THR A 33 -0.96 -8.97 -8.48
CA THR A 33 -0.22 -9.20 -9.71
C THR A 33 1.25 -9.55 -9.43
N MET A 34 1.91 -8.81 -8.54
CA MET A 34 3.28 -9.08 -8.13
C MET A 34 3.40 -10.47 -7.47
N LEU A 35 2.52 -10.78 -6.51
CA LEU A 35 2.58 -12.07 -5.82
C LEU A 35 2.26 -13.24 -6.76
N LYS A 36 1.34 -13.08 -7.72
CA LYS A 36 1.10 -14.11 -8.74
C LYS A 36 2.31 -14.31 -9.65
N HIS A 37 2.99 -13.26 -10.04
CA HIS A 37 4.24 -13.36 -10.79
C HIS A 37 5.31 -14.15 -10.01
N LEU A 38 5.49 -13.85 -8.72
CA LEU A 38 6.39 -14.62 -7.86
C LEU A 38 5.93 -16.07 -7.67
N MET A 39 4.61 -16.35 -7.67
CA MET A 39 4.11 -17.74 -7.63
C MET A 39 4.44 -18.52 -8.91
N GLU A 40 4.40 -17.86 -10.08
CA GLU A 40 4.79 -18.48 -11.35
C GLU A 40 6.29 -18.84 -11.36
N GLU A 41 7.12 -17.98 -10.78
CA GLU A 41 8.55 -18.27 -10.56
C GLU A 41 8.73 -19.43 -9.56
N ASP A 42 8.03 -19.40 -8.40
CA ASP A 42 8.03 -20.48 -7.39
C ASP A 42 7.67 -21.84 -8.02
N ALA A 43 6.65 -21.86 -8.88
CA ALA A 43 6.23 -23.08 -9.58
C ALA A 43 7.32 -23.64 -10.49
N SER A 44 8.12 -22.79 -11.15
CA SER A 44 9.25 -23.21 -11.94
C SER A 44 10.39 -23.84 -11.12
N GLU A 45 10.44 -23.52 -9.82
CA GLU A 45 11.37 -24.08 -8.84
C GLU A 45 10.78 -25.27 -8.05
N GLY A 46 9.57 -25.71 -8.40
CA GLY A 46 8.89 -26.85 -7.80
C GLY A 46 8.07 -26.53 -6.54
N ILE A 47 7.82 -25.26 -6.25
CA ILE A 47 6.96 -24.83 -5.13
C ILE A 47 5.57 -24.45 -5.68
N GLU A 48 4.62 -25.37 -5.58
CA GLU A 48 3.24 -25.10 -5.96
C GLU A 48 2.47 -24.38 -4.83
N ARG A 49 2.09 -23.14 -5.07
CA ARG A 49 1.31 -22.33 -4.13
C ARG A 49 -0.14 -22.20 -4.61
N ALA A 50 -1.09 -22.54 -3.76
CA ALA A 50 -2.51 -22.32 -4.04
C ALA A 50 -2.83 -20.81 -4.07
N TYR A 51 -3.73 -20.38 -4.96
CA TYR A 51 -4.26 -19.01 -4.97
C TYR A 51 -5.76 -19.03 -4.68
N VAL A 52 -6.18 -18.16 -3.77
CA VAL A 52 -7.59 -17.94 -3.46
C VAL A 52 -7.86 -16.46 -3.20
N THR A 53 -8.98 -15.95 -3.72
CA THR A 53 -9.43 -14.57 -3.44
C THR A 53 -10.73 -14.57 -2.66
N LEU A 54 -10.79 -13.72 -1.66
CA LEU A 54 -11.99 -13.45 -0.87
C LEU A 54 -12.93 -12.44 -1.54
N ASP A 55 -12.66 -12.04 -2.79
CA ASP A 55 -13.60 -11.30 -3.63
C ASP A 55 -14.76 -12.19 -4.12
N ASN A 56 -14.55 -13.50 -4.19
CA ASN A 56 -15.60 -14.44 -4.52
C ASN A 56 -16.53 -14.66 -3.31
N THR A 57 -17.81 -14.37 -3.48
CA THR A 57 -18.80 -14.37 -2.40
C THR A 57 -18.97 -15.76 -1.75
N ALA A 58 -18.97 -16.83 -2.55
CA ALA A 58 -19.13 -18.19 -2.03
C ALA A 58 -17.90 -18.63 -1.21
N ILE A 59 -16.70 -18.27 -1.69
CA ILE A 59 -15.45 -18.54 -1.00
C ILE A 59 -15.37 -17.72 0.29
N LEU A 60 -15.75 -16.44 0.24
CA LEU A 60 -15.80 -15.56 1.41
C LEU A 60 -16.75 -16.10 2.48
N GLN A 61 -17.92 -16.60 2.08
CA GLN A 61 -18.87 -17.17 3.02
C GLN A 61 -18.26 -18.39 3.73
N THR A 62 -17.64 -19.32 3.00
CA THR A 62 -16.93 -20.46 3.61
C THR A 62 -15.81 -20.00 4.56
N ALA A 63 -15.03 -19.00 4.15
CA ALA A 63 -13.94 -18.46 4.98
C ALA A 63 -14.41 -17.87 6.31
N LYS A 64 -15.63 -17.31 6.35
CA LYS A 64 -16.24 -16.74 7.57
C LYS A 64 -16.96 -17.77 8.42
N GLU A 65 -17.73 -18.66 7.80
CA GLU A 65 -18.58 -19.64 8.51
C GLU A 65 -17.79 -20.84 8.99
N ASP A 66 -16.81 -21.30 8.20
CA ASP A 66 -15.97 -22.45 8.54
C ASP A 66 -14.51 -22.22 8.10
N PRO A 67 -13.75 -21.41 8.86
CA PRO A 67 -12.32 -21.15 8.59
C PRO A 67 -11.47 -22.42 8.53
N ALA A 68 -11.81 -23.45 9.31
CA ALA A 68 -11.08 -24.71 9.35
C ALA A 68 -11.23 -25.46 8.02
N LEU A 69 -12.46 -25.59 7.52
CA LEU A 69 -12.75 -26.21 6.23
C LEU A 69 -12.10 -25.43 5.08
N PHE A 70 -12.17 -24.10 5.15
CA PHE A 70 -11.52 -23.24 4.15
C PHE A 70 -10.01 -23.54 4.05
N LEU A 71 -9.29 -23.63 5.19
CA LEU A 71 -7.86 -23.90 5.22
C LEU A 71 -7.50 -25.37 4.96
N GLN A 72 -8.43 -26.32 5.15
CA GLN A 72 -8.26 -27.68 4.67
C GLN A 72 -8.32 -27.77 3.15
N ARG A 73 -9.14 -26.95 2.50
CA ARG A 73 -9.26 -26.86 1.04
C ARG A 73 -8.10 -26.10 0.42
N TYR A 74 -7.67 -25.01 1.04
CA TYR A 74 -6.59 -24.13 0.57
C TYR A 74 -5.37 -24.25 1.51
N ARG A 75 -4.71 -25.40 1.45
CA ARG A 75 -3.55 -25.70 2.32
C ARG A 75 -2.33 -24.88 1.94
N PRO A 76 -1.49 -24.49 2.92
CA PRO A 76 -0.17 -23.93 2.61
C PRO A 76 0.70 -24.89 1.78
N PRO A 77 1.51 -24.39 0.83
CA PRO A 77 1.72 -22.98 0.52
C PRO A 77 0.51 -22.33 -0.16
N VAL A 78 0.07 -21.15 0.34
CA VAL A 78 -1.14 -20.48 -0.17
C VAL A 78 -0.95 -18.97 -0.23
N LEU A 79 -1.54 -18.34 -1.26
CA LEU A 79 -1.78 -16.90 -1.35
C LEU A 79 -3.27 -16.63 -1.16
N ILE A 80 -3.63 -15.94 -0.07
CA ILE A 80 -4.99 -15.50 0.22
C ILE A 80 -5.09 -14.00 -0.06
N ASP A 81 -5.89 -13.65 -1.05
CA ASP A 81 -6.08 -12.27 -1.51
C ASP A 81 -7.27 -11.62 -0.80
N GLU A 82 -7.12 -10.33 -0.41
CA GLU A 82 -8.11 -9.51 0.29
C GLU A 82 -8.49 -10.06 1.70
N ILE A 83 -7.48 -10.50 2.48
CA ILE A 83 -7.66 -11.15 3.80
C ILE A 83 -8.49 -10.31 4.79
N GLN A 84 -8.52 -8.98 4.66
CA GLN A 84 -9.33 -8.12 5.53
C GLN A 84 -10.85 -8.36 5.40
N LYS A 85 -11.31 -9.14 4.42
CA LYS A 85 -12.72 -9.52 4.29
C LYS A 85 -13.13 -10.67 5.21
N ALA A 86 -12.16 -11.49 5.64
CA ALA A 86 -12.37 -12.60 6.57
C ALA A 86 -11.23 -12.67 7.61
N PRO A 87 -11.16 -11.70 8.53
CA PRO A 87 -10.16 -11.70 9.59
C PRO A 87 -10.26 -12.90 10.51
N GLU A 88 -11.40 -13.57 10.53
CA GLU A 88 -11.66 -14.83 11.25
C GLU A 88 -10.67 -15.95 10.87
N LEU A 89 -10.06 -15.87 9.68
CA LEU A 89 -9.03 -16.82 9.25
C LEU A 89 -7.70 -16.69 10.03
N LEU A 90 -7.37 -15.50 10.56
CA LEU A 90 -6.06 -15.23 11.14
C LEU A 90 -5.70 -16.13 12.33
N PRO A 91 -6.59 -16.42 13.29
CA PRO A 91 -6.32 -17.37 14.37
C PRO A 91 -6.01 -18.78 13.85
N TYR A 92 -6.73 -19.26 12.85
CA TYR A 92 -6.51 -20.60 12.26
C TYR A 92 -5.23 -20.67 11.44
N ILE A 93 -4.90 -19.58 10.71
CA ILE A 93 -3.59 -19.45 10.04
C ILE A 93 -2.47 -19.56 11.07
N LYS A 94 -2.60 -18.89 12.23
CA LYS A 94 -1.64 -18.99 13.33
C LYS A 94 -1.44 -20.43 13.78
N GLU A 95 -2.52 -21.17 14.02
CA GLU A 95 -2.43 -22.58 14.45
C GLU A 95 -1.68 -23.44 13.43
N ILE A 96 -1.99 -23.29 12.14
CA ILE A 96 -1.33 -24.05 11.07
C ILE A 96 0.15 -23.72 10.96
N VAL A 97 0.52 -22.45 11.00
CA VAL A 97 1.94 -22.06 10.87
C VAL A 97 2.72 -22.35 12.15
N ASP A 98 2.07 -22.42 13.32
CA ASP A 98 2.72 -22.83 14.56
C ASP A 98 3.01 -24.34 14.58
N ALA A 99 2.16 -25.15 13.95
CA ALA A 99 2.35 -26.58 13.81
C ALA A 99 3.48 -26.94 12.82
N SER A 100 3.98 -25.98 12.04
CA SER A 100 5.06 -26.21 11.06
C SER A 100 6.26 -25.31 11.35
N ASN A 101 7.46 -25.81 11.03
CA ASN A 101 8.70 -25.03 11.06
C ASN A 101 9.01 -24.35 9.71
N GLN A 102 8.16 -24.53 8.70
CA GLN A 102 8.36 -23.94 7.39
C GLN A 102 8.07 -22.43 7.40
N THR A 103 8.86 -21.67 6.66
CA THR A 103 8.69 -20.23 6.44
C THR A 103 8.07 -19.94 5.08
N GLY A 104 7.51 -18.75 4.89
CA GLY A 104 6.97 -18.29 3.60
C GLY A 104 5.76 -19.07 3.09
N THR A 105 5.16 -19.92 3.90
CA THR A 105 4.09 -20.83 3.44
C THR A 105 2.75 -20.14 3.23
N VAL A 106 2.50 -18.99 3.89
CA VAL A 106 1.26 -18.22 3.74
C VAL A 106 1.60 -16.81 3.27
N TRP A 107 1.07 -16.44 2.12
CA TRP A 107 1.09 -15.08 1.62
C TRP A 107 -0.30 -14.47 1.72
N LEU A 108 -0.38 -13.25 2.20
CA LEU A 108 -1.62 -12.53 2.37
C LEU A 108 -1.56 -11.19 1.65
N THR A 109 -2.66 -10.76 1.03
CA THR A 109 -2.78 -9.38 0.58
C THR A 109 -3.92 -8.67 1.30
N GLY A 110 -3.80 -7.35 1.39
CA GLY A 110 -4.89 -6.52 1.87
C GLY A 110 -4.76 -5.06 1.45
N SER A 111 -5.90 -4.43 1.17
CA SER A 111 -5.95 -3.04 0.72
C SER A 111 -6.27 -2.02 1.82
N ARG A 112 -6.65 -2.47 3.03
CA ARG A 112 -7.02 -1.65 4.19
C ARG A 112 -6.00 -1.83 5.32
N PRO A 113 -4.94 -1.01 5.39
CA PRO A 113 -3.83 -1.24 6.31
C PRO A 113 -4.24 -1.17 7.78
N PHE A 114 -5.10 -0.22 8.17
CA PHE A 114 -5.40 0.03 9.57
C PHE A 114 -6.13 -1.15 10.24
N HIS A 115 -7.23 -1.64 9.64
CA HIS A 115 -7.95 -2.79 10.18
C HIS A 115 -7.12 -4.07 10.09
N LEU A 116 -6.54 -4.33 8.92
CA LEU A 116 -5.71 -5.51 8.71
C LEU A 116 -4.53 -5.55 9.67
N MET A 117 -3.83 -4.43 9.87
CA MET A 117 -2.65 -4.40 10.73
C MET A 117 -2.98 -4.60 12.21
N LYS A 118 -4.12 -4.10 12.68
CA LYS A 118 -4.58 -4.36 14.04
C LYS A 118 -4.80 -5.87 14.25
N GLU A 119 -5.57 -6.50 13.39
CA GLU A 119 -5.93 -7.92 13.49
C GLU A 119 -4.72 -8.84 13.26
N VAL A 120 -3.86 -8.51 12.28
CA VAL A 120 -2.61 -9.24 12.03
C VAL A 120 -1.67 -9.11 13.22
N SER A 121 -1.53 -7.92 13.83
CA SER A 121 -0.65 -7.74 14.99
C SER A 121 -1.15 -8.46 16.23
N GLU A 122 -2.47 -8.58 16.43
CA GLU A 122 -3.06 -9.33 17.54
C GLU A 122 -2.91 -10.85 17.33
N SER A 123 -3.12 -11.33 16.10
CA SER A 123 -3.16 -12.78 15.83
C SER A 123 -1.81 -13.37 15.42
N LEU A 124 -1.00 -12.67 14.62
CA LEU A 124 0.21 -13.20 14.00
C LEU A 124 1.52 -12.58 14.51
N ALA A 125 1.50 -11.93 15.69
CA ALA A 125 2.69 -11.33 16.28
C ALA A 125 3.88 -12.30 16.32
N GLY A 126 5.06 -11.85 15.86
CA GLY A 126 6.28 -12.65 15.80
C GLY A 126 6.36 -13.68 14.66
N ARG A 127 5.30 -13.83 13.84
CA ARG A 127 5.23 -14.81 12.74
C ARG A 127 5.14 -14.16 11.37
N VAL A 128 4.81 -12.88 11.32
CA VAL A 128 4.47 -12.16 10.10
C VAL A 128 5.53 -11.14 9.73
N GLY A 129 5.92 -11.15 8.47
CA GLY A 129 6.64 -10.07 7.81
C GLY A 129 5.66 -9.19 7.02
N VAL A 130 5.60 -7.89 7.31
CA VAL A 130 4.69 -6.95 6.65
C VAL A 130 5.45 -6.09 5.67
N ILE A 131 4.96 -6.03 4.43
CA ILE A 131 5.53 -5.24 3.34
C ILE A 131 4.48 -4.24 2.86
N GLU A 132 4.82 -2.96 2.90
CA GLU A 132 3.98 -1.89 2.35
C GLU A 132 4.34 -1.66 0.90
N MET A 133 3.39 -1.89 -0.01
CA MET A 133 3.56 -1.69 -1.45
C MET A 133 2.79 -0.47 -1.91
N LEU A 134 3.49 0.52 -2.41
CA LEU A 134 2.92 1.71 -3.04
C LEU A 134 2.79 1.55 -4.57
N GLY A 135 2.35 2.60 -5.25
CA GLY A 135 2.34 2.65 -6.72
C GLY A 135 3.74 2.48 -7.33
N LEU A 136 3.81 2.45 -8.64
CA LEU A 136 5.07 2.34 -9.37
C LEU A 136 6.01 3.51 -9.03
N SER A 137 7.25 3.21 -8.68
CA SER A 137 8.30 4.19 -8.53
C SER A 137 8.82 4.67 -9.89
N GLY A 138 9.51 5.81 -9.90
CA GLY A 138 10.16 6.30 -11.11
C GLY A 138 11.21 5.33 -11.67
N ALA A 139 11.90 4.60 -10.79
CA ALA A 139 12.88 3.58 -11.16
C ALA A 139 12.20 2.39 -11.86
N GLU A 140 11.14 1.83 -11.26
CA GLU A 140 10.35 0.74 -11.86
C GLU A 140 9.78 1.12 -13.23
N ILE A 141 9.24 2.34 -13.36
CA ILE A 141 8.71 2.86 -14.64
C ILE A 141 9.80 2.96 -15.72
N SER A 142 11.02 3.30 -15.31
CA SER A 142 12.16 3.48 -16.24
C SER A 142 12.94 2.19 -16.47
N GLY A 143 12.59 1.09 -15.79
CA GLY A 143 13.36 -0.17 -15.84
C GLY A 143 14.77 -0.06 -15.25
N VAL A 144 15.00 0.94 -14.37
CA VAL A 144 16.30 1.14 -13.70
C VAL A 144 16.29 0.36 -12.39
N PRO A 145 17.36 -0.36 -12.04
CA PRO A 145 17.46 -1.04 -10.75
C PRO A 145 17.18 -0.09 -9.58
N SER A 146 16.34 -0.53 -8.64
CA SER A 146 16.04 0.25 -7.44
C SER A 146 17.00 -0.16 -6.33
N GLU A 147 17.76 0.80 -5.84
CA GLU A 147 18.66 0.61 -4.71
C GLU A 147 18.15 1.38 -3.49
N PRO A 148 18.32 0.84 -2.27
CA PRO A 148 18.01 1.58 -1.05
C PRO A 148 18.76 2.90 -1.01
N PHE A 149 18.10 3.96 -0.53
CA PHE A 149 18.76 5.25 -0.36
C PHE A 149 19.96 5.13 0.61
N SER A 150 21.10 5.63 0.15
CA SER A 150 22.31 5.78 0.97
C SER A 150 22.80 7.24 0.89
N PRO A 151 23.15 7.86 2.01
CA PRO A 151 23.63 9.25 2.03
C PRO A 151 25.09 9.39 1.55
N GLY A 152 25.75 8.32 1.12
CA GLY A 152 27.12 8.35 0.62
C GLY A 152 27.26 9.03 -0.74
N GLN A 153 28.40 9.69 -0.97
CA GLN A 153 28.66 10.39 -2.23
C GLN A 153 28.62 9.45 -3.43
N ASP A 154 29.13 8.22 -3.29
CA ASP A 154 29.14 7.21 -4.35
C ASP A 154 27.72 6.83 -4.80
N TYR A 155 26.76 6.79 -3.87
CA TYR A 155 25.36 6.55 -4.20
C TYR A 155 24.81 7.61 -5.16
N PHE A 156 25.06 8.88 -4.89
CA PHE A 156 24.58 9.97 -5.74
C PHE A 156 25.23 9.95 -7.12
N VAL A 157 26.55 9.72 -7.19
CA VAL A 157 27.28 9.60 -8.46
C VAL A 157 26.71 8.45 -9.29
N HIS A 158 26.54 7.27 -8.68
CA HIS A 158 25.99 6.10 -9.35
C HIS A 158 24.55 6.35 -9.85
N ARG A 159 23.71 6.97 -9.02
CA ARG A 159 22.32 7.29 -9.38
C ARG A 159 22.20 8.31 -10.50
N VAL A 160 23.03 9.35 -10.51
CA VAL A 160 23.06 10.35 -11.59
C VAL A 160 23.49 9.69 -12.91
N THR A 161 24.48 8.79 -12.86
CA THR A 161 24.98 8.10 -14.06
C THR A 161 23.97 7.10 -14.59
N ALA A 162 23.22 6.41 -13.70
CA ALA A 162 22.22 5.41 -14.07
C ALA A 162 20.85 6.03 -14.42
N SER A 163 20.61 7.31 -14.10
CA SER A 163 19.31 7.95 -14.32
C SER A 163 19.23 8.58 -15.72
N ASN A 164 18.06 8.43 -16.36
CA ASN A 164 17.72 9.21 -17.54
C ASN A 164 17.50 10.67 -17.13
N SER A 165 18.09 11.62 -17.84
CA SER A 165 17.78 13.04 -17.69
C SER A 165 16.39 13.32 -18.28
N TYR A 166 15.56 14.05 -17.56
CA TYR A 166 14.25 14.49 -18.04
C TYR A 166 14.26 16.02 -18.12
N ASN A 167 13.67 16.57 -19.17
CA ASN A 167 13.34 17.98 -19.17
C ASN A 167 12.12 18.26 -18.26
N VAL A 168 11.84 19.52 -17.99
CA VAL A 168 10.76 19.92 -17.08
C VAL A 168 9.38 19.41 -17.56
N ILE A 169 9.13 19.44 -18.85
CA ILE A 169 7.85 19.01 -19.43
C ILE A 169 7.69 17.50 -19.22
N GLU A 170 8.68 16.71 -19.57
CA GLU A 170 8.68 15.25 -19.33
C GLU A 170 8.51 14.88 -17.86
N ALA A 171 9.12 15.65 -16.95
CA ALA A 171 8.94 15.44 -15.51
C ALA A 171 7.48 15.67 -15.08
N TYR A 172 6.84 16.74 -15.57
CA TYR A 172 5.43 17.01 -15.30
C TYR A 172 4.50 15.97 -15.94
N ASP A 173 4.77 15.53 -17.16
CA ASP A 173 4.00 14.45 -17.83
C ASP A 173 4.06 13.15 -17.02
N ARG A 174 5.22 12.81 -16.49
CA ARG A 174 5.40 11.63 -15.62
C ARG A 174 4.63 11.77 -14.29
N ILE A 175 4.63 12.96 -13.69
CA ILE A 175 3.84 13.26 -12.49
C ILE A 175 2.34 13.11 -12.81
N CYS A 176 1.89 13.68 -13.92
CA CYS A 176 0.50 13.63 -14.37
C CYS A 176 0.05 12.21 -14.73
N ALA A 177 0.93 11.40 -15.31
CA ALA A 177 0.64 9.99 -15.58
C ALA A 177 0.47 9.16 -14.30
N GLY A 178 1.04 9.61 -13.18
CA GLY A 178 0.92 9.01 -11.86
C GLY A 178 1.60 7.64 -11.73
N SER A 179 1.26 6.92 -10.68
CA SER A 179 1.93 5.70 -10.25
C SER A 179 1.06 4.44 -10.25
N LEU A 180 -0.23 4.54 -10.59
CA LEU A 180 -1.13 3.39 -10.65
C LEU A 180 -0.93 2.64 -11.97
N PRO A 181 -0.53 1.34 -11.96
CA PRO A 181 -0.19 0.61 -13.18
C PRO A 181 -1.32 0.62 -14.23
N GLY A 182 -2.56 0.35 -13.79
CA GLY A 182 -3.73 0.31 -14.68
C GLY A 182 -4.05 1.66 -15.32
N ILE A 183 -3.99 2.75 -14.56
CA ILE A 183 -4.29 4.10 -15.09
C ILE A 183 -3.15 4.58 -15.99
N ARG A 184 -1.90 4.29 -15.60
CA ARG A 184 -0.73 4.68 -16.38
C ARG A 184 -0.71 4.06 -17.78
N SER A 185 -1.26 2.87 -17.94
CA SER A 185 -1.35 2.19 -19.26
C SER A 185 -2.43 2.76 -20.18
N LEU A 186 -3.30 3.65 -19.67
CA LEU A 186 -4.33 4.29 -20.48
C LEU A 186 -3.77 5.42 -21.35
N PRO A 187 -4.43 5.73 -22.49
CA PRO A 187 -4.19 6.95 -23.25
C PRO A 187 -4.33 8.21 -22.36
N ASP A 188 -3.57 9.25 -22.69
CA ASP A 188 -3.44 10.46 -21.86
C ASP A 188 -4.77 11.17 -21.61
N ASP A 189 -5.65 11.20 -22.62
CA ASP A 189 -6.99 11.78 -22.59
C ASP A 189 -7.95 11.08 -21.62
N LEU A 190 -7.72 9.78 -21.34
CA LEU A 190 -8.56 8.98 -20.44
C LEU A 190 -8.08 8.99 -18.98
N ARG A 191 -6.81 9.33 -18.73
CA ARG A 191 -6.21 9.23 -17.38
C ARG A 191 -6.91 10.09 -16.35
N ALA A 192 -7.30 11.32 -16.72
CA ALA A 192 -7.98 12.23 -15.79
C ALA A 192 -9.31 11.64 -15.30
N GLY A 193 -10.18 11.19 -16.22
CA GLY A 193 -11.44 10.54 -15.86
C GLY A 193 -11.25 9.23 -15.08
N ALA A 194 -10.18 8.47 -15.39
CA ALA A 194 -9.86 7.27 -14.63
C ALA A 194 -9.44 7.57 -13.18
N TYR A 195 -8.70 8.66 -12.94
CA TYR A 195 -8.38 9.10 -11.57
C TYR A 195 -9.62 9.60 -10.82
N GLU A 196 -10.53 10.33 -11.47
CA GLU A 196 -11.80 10.72 -10.87
C GLU A 196 -12.64 9.50 -10.48
N SER A 197 -12.77 8.54 -11.40
CA SER A 197 -13.46 7.28 -11.11
C SER A 197 -12.80 6.49 -9.97
N TYR A 198 -11.47 6.47 -9.91
CA TYR A 198 -10.74 5.84 -8.81
C TYR A 198 -11.02 6.53 -7.47
N LEU A 199 -11.05 7.87 -7.46
CA LEU A 199 -11.39 8.65 -6.28
C LEU A 199 -12.81 8.29 -5.78
N ASP A 200 -13.79 8.33 -6.67
CA ASP A 200 -15.20 8.14 -6.31
C ASP A 200 -15.51 6.71 -5.90
N THR A 201 -14.98 5.72 -6.61
CA THR A 201 -15.34 4.33 -6.41
C THR A 201 -14.57 3.64 -5.29
N TYR A 202 -13.30 4.02 -5.07
CA TYR A 202 -12.45 3.36 -4.09
C TYR A 202 -12.15 4.22 -2.88
N ILE A 203 -11.68 5.45 -3.09
CA ILE A 203 -11.25 6.29 -1.96
C ILE A 203 -12.44 6.73 -1.14
N MET A 204 -13.46 7.28 -1.76
CA MET A 204 -14.64 7.75 -1.04
C MET A 204 -15.40 6.61 -0.36
N ARG A 205 -15.43 5.42 -0.96
CA ARG A 205 -16.01 4.23 -0.34
C ARG A 205 -15.20 3.76 0.88
N ASP A 206 -13.89 3.63 0.74
CA ASP A 206 -13.03 3.16 1.84
C ASP A 206 -13.05 4.17 3.00
N ILE A 207 -13.16 5.47 2.71
CA ILE A 207 -13.27 6.52 3.71
C ILE A 207 -14.63 6.50 4.42
N ARG A 208 -15.74 6.29 3.70
CA ARG A 208 -17.08 6.13 4.30
C ARG A 208 -17.13 4.92 5.24
N ASP A 209 -16.49 3.82 4.87
CA ASP A 209 -16.41 2.62 5.71
C ASP A 209 -15.56 2.82 6.98
N LEU A 210 -14.59 3.76 6.96
CA LEU A 210 -13.71 4.06 8.10
C LEU A 210 -14.27 5.13 9.03
N SER A 211 -15.11 6.03 8.53
CA SER A 211 -15.71 7.11 9.33
C SER A 211 -17.04 7.57 8.73
N GLN A 212 -17.96 7.99 9.62
CA GLN A 212 -19.18 8.68 9.19
C GLN A 212 -18.80 10.12 8.82
N ILE A 213 -18.40 10.34 7.57
CA ILE A 213 -18.20 11.69 7.04
C ILE A 213 -19.56 12.29 6.76
N GLY A 214 -19.99 13.23 7.61
CA GLY A 214 -21.28 13.91 7.47
C GLY A 214 -21.37 14.85 6.27
N ASP A 215 -20.24 15.38 5.79
CA ASP A 215 -20.16 16.33 4.68
C ASP A 215 -19.07 15.94 3.68
N GLU A 216 -19.49 15.25 2.63
CA GLU A 216 -18.61 14.79 1.55
C GLU A 216 -18.00 15.95 0.75
N LEU A 217 -18.72 17.05 0.60
CA LEU A 217 -18.23 18.22 -0.13
C LEU A 217 -17.06 18.89 0.61
N LYS A 218 -17.19 19.06 1.92
CA LYS A 218 -16.10 19.58 2.76
C LYS A 218 -14.91 18.64 2.79
N PHE A 219 -15.16 17.32 2.80
CA PHE A 219 -14.06 16.34 2.72
C PHE A 219 -13.30 16.42 1.39
N ARG A 220 -13.98 16.59 0.26
CA ARG A 220 -13.32 16.80 -1.04
C ARG A 220 -12.50 18.09 -1.04
N ARG A 221 -13.04 19.18 -0.48
CA ARG A 221 -12.29 20.45 -0.30
C ARG A 221 -11.05 20.25 0.58
N PHE A 222 -11.17 19.51 1.67
CA PHE A 222 -10.04 19.15 2.53
C PHE A 222 -8.96 18.37 1.78
N MET A 223 -9.35 17.38 1.00
CA MET A 223 -8.43 16.59 0.19
C MET A 223 -7.73 17.45 -0.88
N THR A 224 -8.45 18.35 -1.52
CA THR A 224 -7.89 19.33 -2.47
C THR A 224 -6.89 20.27 -1.77
N ALA A 225 -7.21 20.71 -0.55
CA ALA A 225 -6.30 21.53 0.26
C ALA A 225 -5.00 20.76 0.60
N CYS A 226 -5.11 19.49 0.99
CA CYS A 226 -3.94 18.63 1.23
C CYS A 226 -3.07 18.46 -0.03
N ALA A 227 -3.68 18.32 -1.20
CA ALA A 227 -2.95 18.23 -2.47
C ALA A 227 -2.22 19.54 -2.80
N ALA A 228 -2.91 20.69 -2.65
CA ALA A 228 -2.34 22.02 -2.91
C ALA A 228 -1.20 22.40 -1.94
N LEU A 229 -1.24 21.86 -0.71
CA LEU A 229 -0.23 22.09 0.33
C LEU A 229 0.81 20.94 0.39
N THR A 230 0.91 20.11 -0.64
CA THR A 230 1.94 19.07 -0.69
C THR A 230 3.35 19.66 -0.54
N SER A 231 4.24 18.92 0.13
CA SER A 231 5.61 19.34 0.46
C SER A 231 5.72 20.54 1.42
N LYS A 232 4.60 20.91 2.08
CA LYS A 232 4.59 21.94 3.13
C LYS A 232 4.45 21.32 4.51
N PRO A 233 4.88 22.01 5.59
CA PRO A 233 4.61 21.61 6.95
C PRO A 233 3.10 21.47 7.22
N VAL A 234 2.73 20.49 8.04
CA VAL A 234 1.33 20.27 8.41
C VAL A 234 0.87 21.34 9.38
N VAL A 235 -0.07 22.18 8.96
CA VAL A 235 -0.73 23.20 9.80
C VAL A 235 -2.23 22.91 9.81
N TYR A 236 -2.72 22.29 10.88
CA TYR A 236 -4.12 21.87 10.98
C TYR A 236 -5.10 23.02 10.89
N ALA A 237 -4.78 24.17 11.51
CA ALA A 237 -5.60 25.37 11.44
C ALA A 237 -5.77 25.89 10.01
N GLU A 238 -4.72 25.82 9.16
CA GLU A 238 -4.78 26.21 7.75
C GLU A 238 -5.67 25.27 6.95
N LEU A 239 -5.49 23.96 7.11
CA LEU A 239 -6.31 22.92 6.47
C LEU A 239 -7.78 23.07 6.86
N ALA A 240 -8.05 23.26 8.16
CA ALA A 240 -9.38 23.45 8.70
C ALA A 240 -10.08 24.67 8.10
N ARG A 241 -9.40 25.82 8.05
CA ARG A 241 -9.89 27.06 7.45
C ARG A 241 -10.24 26.91 5.98
N ILE A 242 -9.37 26.25 5.19
CA ILE A 242 -9.61 26.07 3.74
C ILE A 242 -10.83 25.15 3.49
N ALA A 243 -10.99 24.11 4.31
CA ALA A 243 -12.08 23.15 4.15
C ALA A 243 -13.37 23.53 4.88
N ASP A 244 -13.38 24.65 5.61
CA ASP A 244 -14.51 25.11 6.43
C ASP A 244 -14.96 24.04 7.46
N ILE A 245 -13.98 23.56 8.27
CA ILE A 245 -14.15 22.59 9.34
C ILE A 245 -13.36 23.01 10.59
N ASP A 246 -13.56 22.34 11.70
CA ASP A 246 -12.74 22.52 12.90
C ASP A 246 -11.41 21.74 12.83
N GLU A 247 -10.43 22.15 13.66
CA GLU A 247 -9.10 21.52 13.67
C GLU A 247 -9.13 20.05 14.13
N LYS A 248 -10.06 19.64 14.97
CA LYS A 248 -10.20 18.25 15.41
C LYS A 248 -10.63 17.37 14.26
N THR A 249 -11.60 17.86 13.48
CA THR A 249 -12.04 17.21 12.23
C THR A 249 -10.89 17.14 11.21
N ALA A 250 -10.11 18.23 11.05
CA ALA A 250 -8.95 18.24 10.16
C ALA A 250 -7.90 17.18 10.56
N LYS A 251 -7.60 17.02 11.85
CA LYS A 251 -6.71 15.95 12.37
C LYS A 251 -7.24 14.56 12.04
N THR A 252 -8.52 14.33 12.29
CA THR A 252 -9.18 13.05 12.02
C THR A 252 -9.14 12.73 10.52
N TRP A 253 -9.50 13.70 9.68
CA TRP A 253 -9.51 13.51 8.23
C TRP A 253 -8.11 13.32 7.64
N LEU A 254 -7.11 14.04 8.17
CA LEU A 254 -5.72 13.80 7.74
C LEU A 254 -5.27 12.37 8.09
N SER A 255 -5.62 11.88 9.29
CA SER A 255 -5.33 10.49 9.69
C SER A 255 -6.00 9.48 8.75
N LEU A 256 -7.23 9.75 8.29
CA LEU A 256 -7.90 8.91 7.28
C LEU A 256 -7.16 8.93 5.94
N LEU A 257 -6.72 10.10 5.46
CA LEU A 257 -5.95 10.20 4.22
C LEU A 257 -4.60 9.47 4.33
N VAL A 258 -3.96 9.53 5.50
CA VAL A 258 -2.71 8.80 5.75
C VAL A 258 -2.95 7.29 5.77
N SER A 259 -3.97 6.82 6.51
CA SER A 259 -4.32 5.39 6.58
C SER A 259 -4.83 4.82 5.25
N SER A 260 -5.32 5.68 4.35
CA SER A 260 -5.76 5.30 3.00
C SER A 260 -4.64 5.44 1.95
N TYR A 261 -3.40 5.75 2.36
CA TYR A 261 -2.25 5.97 1.47
C TYR A 261 -2.44 7.07 0.43
N ILE A 262 -3.27 8.06 0.71
CA ILE A 262 -3.43 9.24 -0.12
C ILE A 262 -2.38 10.29 0.22
N VAL A 263 -2.08 10.40 1.52
CA VAL A 263 -1.10 11.32 2.08
C VAL A 263 -0.02 10.52 2.82
N LYS A 264 1.23 10.92 2.69
CA LYS A 264 2.35 10.48 3.51
C LYS A 264 2.83 11.64 4.37
N ILE A 265 2.98 11.38 5.64
CA ILE A 265 3.63 12.31 6.57
C ILE A 265 5.10 11.90 6.69
N VAL A 266 5.98 12.86 6.51
CA VAL A 266 7.43 12.69 6.65
C VAL A 266 7.88 13.49 7.86
N GLU A 267 8.35 12.78 8.87
CA GLU A 267 8.87 13.38 10.10
C GLU A 267 10.18 14.11 9.83
N PRO A 268 10.42 15.24 10.50
CA PRO A 268 11.66 16.00 10.31
C PRO A 268 12.87 15.23 10.83
N TYR A 269 13.98 15.32 10.09
CA TYR A 269 15.24 14.80 10.57
C TYR A 269 15.88 15.76 11.59
N ALA A 270 16.32 15.23 12.71
CA ALA A 270 17.19 15.93 13.66
C ALA A 270 18.01 14.90 14.46
N ASN A 271 19.26 15.25 14.79
CA ASN A 271 20.11 14.36 15.61
C ASN A 271 19.56 14.16 17.03
N ASN A 272 18.83 15.14 17.54
CA ASN A 272 18.15 15.05 18.86
C ASN A 272 16.71 14.60 18.67
N LEU A 273 16.33 13.48 19.32
CA LEU A 273 14.98 12.91 19.24
C LEU A 273 13.89 13.90 19.69
N LEU A 274 14.12 14.67 20.76
CA LEU A 274 13.15 15.68 21.23
C LEU A 274 12.93 16.79 20.18
N LYS A 275 13.97 17.16 19.45
CA LYS A 275 13.84 18.12 18.34
C LYS A 275 13.06 17.55 17.14
N ARG A 276 13.07 16.24 16.93
CA ARG A 276 12.20 15.61 15.92
C ARG A 276 10.72 15.77 16.30
N LEU A 277 10.38 15.52 17.56
CA LEU A 277 9.01 15.59 18.05
C LEU A 277 8.46 17.04 18.13
N SER A 278 9.33 18.04 18.24
CA SER A 278 8.91 19.43 18.33
C SER A 278 8.78 20.16 16.99
N LYS A 279 9.32 19.61 15.91
CA LYS A 279 9.21 20.19 14.57
C LYS A 279 7.98 19.67 13.85
N GLN A 280 7.37 20.53 13.04
CA GLN A 280 6.22 20.13 12.23
C GLN A 280 6.65 19.16 11.12
N PRO A 281 5.95 18.02 10.97
CA PRO A 281 6.17 17.11 9.86
C PRO A 281 5.72 17.72 8.54
N VAL A 282 6.26 17.20 7.44
CA VAL A 282 5.90 17.61 6.09
C VAL A 282 4.91 16.62 5.49
N MET A 283 3.88 17.15 4.85
CA MET A 283 2.86 16.35 4.18
C MET A 283 3.20 16.19 2.70
N HIS A 284 3.10 14.96 2.19
CA HIS A 284 3.21 14.65 0.77
C HIS A 284 1.93 13.97 0.28
N PHE A 285 1.31 14.55 -0.72
CA PHE A 285 0.17 13.95 -1.40
C PHE A 285 0.70 12.91 -2.40
N LEU A 286 0.39 11.63 -2.19
CA LEU A 286 0.99 10.52 -2.94
C LEU A 286 0.26 10.22 -4.25
N ARG A 287 -0.98 10.71 -4.41
CA ARG A 287 -1.85 10.33 -5.50
C ARG A 287 -2.84 11.42 -5.81
N LEU A 288 -3.24 11.40 -7.03
CA LEU A 288 -4.21 12.24 -7.69
C LEU A 288 -3.61 13.56 -8.17
N ARG A 289 -3.98 13.83 -9.37
CA ARG A 289 -3.75 15.06 -10.09
C ARG A 289 -4.43 16.25 -9.40
#